data_424af85deac007eb7c20be16ef84261a
#
_entry.id   424af85deac007eb7c20be16ef84261a
#
_cell.length_a   1.000
_cell.length_b   1.000
_cell.length_c   1.000
_cell.angle_alpha   90.00
_cell.angle_beta   90.00
_cell.angle_gamma   90.00
#
_symmetry.space_group_name_H-M   'P 1'
#
loop_
_entity.id
_entity.type
_entity.pdbx_description
1 polymer ?
#
loop_
_entity_poly.entity_id
_entity_poly.type
_entity_poly.pdbx_seq_one_letter_code
_entity_poly.pdbx_strand_id
1 'polypeptide(L)'
;MFDINRHRFYLVQILKDIYSDLELANYLGFKGGTALMFFYDLPRFSVDLDFDLLDVEKEDSVYEKLRKIVLKYGRIFDEAKKFHGPLLVLGYGTGERKLKIEISKRMFDNKYELKNLFGFNVKVMKESDMFAHKLCALLDRSSVTNRDIFDTWFFLSRQTPLNKTIIETRMSVSLEVHLDNCINALDALNSKTILDGLGELMNAETKQFVRTKLLFETISQLQFYRKFPILSE
;
A
#
# COMPACT_ATOMS: atom_id res chain seq x y z
N MET A 1 -23.29 -6.21 5.33
CA MET A 1 -22.11 -6.98 4.84
C MET A 1 -21.34 -6.09 3.88
N PHE A 2 -20.02 -6.01 3.95
CA PHE A 2 -19.21 -5.17 3.06
C PHE A 2 -19.28 -5.69 1.62
N ASP A 3 -19.77 -4.83 0.70
CA ASP A 3 -19.86 -5.17 -0.73
C ASP A 3 -18.54 -4.84 -1.44
N ILE A 4 -17.70 -5.87 -1.61
CA ILE A 4 -16.39 -5.77 -2.26
C ILE A 4 -16.51 -5.29 -3.73
N ASN A 5 -17.53 -5.75 -4.47
CA ASN A 5 -17.69 -5.40 -5.89
C ASN A 5 -18.05 -3.92 -6.06
N ARG A 6 -18.95 -3.43 -5.22
CA ARG A 6 -19.34 -2.03 -5.18
C ARG A 6 -18.15 -1.14 -4.77
N HIS A 7 -17.40 -1.54 -3.76
CA HIS A 7 -16.20 -0.81 -3.33
C HIS A 7 -15.13 -0.75 -4.44
N ARG A 8 -14.87 -1.91 -5.09
CA ARG A 8 -13.96 -1.99 -6.24
C ARG A 8 -14.38 -1.06 -7.38
N PHE A 9 -15.68 -0.98 -7.67
CA PHE A 9 -16.20 -0.05 -8.67
C PHE A 9 -15.80 1.38 -8.35
N TYR A 10 -15.98 1.87 -7.12
CA TYR A 10 -15.60 3.21 -6.72
C TYR A 10 -14.09 3.43 -6.77
N LEU A 11 -13.27 2.46 -6.33
CA LEU A 11 -11.81 2.54 -6.45
C LEU A 11 -11.38 2.77 -7.91
N VAL A 12 -11.95 1.98 -8.85
CA VAL A 12 -11.61 2.08 -10.27
C VAL A 12 -12.10 3.40 -10.89
N GLN A 13 -13.33 3.82 -10.60
CA GLN A 13 -13.89 5.06 -11.17
C GLN A 13 -13.14 6.31 -10.69
N ILE A 14 -12.84 6.38 -9.39
CA ILE A 14 -12.06 7.50 -8.83
C ILE A 14 -10.65 7.51 -9.42
N LEU A 15 -9.99 6.35 -9.51
CA LEU A 15 -8.66 6.22 -10.10
C LEU A 15 -8.65 6.65 -11.58
N LYS A 16 -9.68 6.26 -12.34
CA LYS A 16 -9.87 6.68 -13.73
C LYS A 16 -10.01 8.20 -13.85
N ASP A 17 -10.85 8.83 -13.03
CA ASP A 17 -11.03 10.28 -13.07
C ASP A 17 -9.74 11.03 -12.68
N ILE A 18 -8.97 10.51 -11.70
CA ILE A 18 -7.67 11.06 -11.31
C ILE A 18 -6.70 11.04 -12.50
N TYR A 19 -6.54 9.90 -13.16
CA TYR A 19 -5.61 9.76 -14.28
C TYR A 19 -6.12 10.28 -15.63
N SER A 20 -7.38 10.72 -15.69
CA SER A 20 -7.94 11.48 -16.81
C SER A 20 -7.68 13.00 -16.69
N ASP A 21 -7.37 13.51 -15.49
CA ASP A 21 -6.90 14.88 -15.30
C ASP A 21 -5.38 14.94 -15.50
N LEU A 22 -4.92 15.70 -16.48
CA LEU A 22 -3.50 15.78 -16.88
C LEU A 22 -2.60 16.26 -15.73
N GLU A 23 -3.07 17.16 -14.89
CA GLU A 23 -2.29 17.67 -13.76
C GLU A 23 -2.14 16.60 -12.68
N LEU A 24 -3.25 15.96 -12.28
CA LEU A 24 -3.21 14.87 -11.29
C LEU A 24 -2.37 13.69 -11.79
N ALA A 25 -2.49 13.31 -13.06
CA ALA A 25 -1.70 12.24 -13.68
C ALA A 25 -0.20 12.54 -13.68
N ASN A 26 0.20 13.83 -13.78
CA ASN A 26 1.59 14.23 -13.71
C ASN A 26 2.16 14.19 -12.30
N TYR A 27 1.39 14.63 -11.31
CA TYR A 27 1.88 14.85 -9.95
C TYR A 27 1.53 13.77 -8.94
N LEU A 28 0.75 12.74 -9.32
CA LEU A 28 0.41 11.62 -8.44
C LEU A 28 1.05 10.32 -8.90
N GLY A 29 1.78 9.67 -7.99
CA GLY A 29 2.29 8.31 -8.15
C GLY A 29 1.47 7.34 -7.30
N PHE A 30 0.74 6.41 -7.95
CA PHE A 30 -0.11 5.44 -7.27
C PHE A 30 0.71 4.34 -6.60
N LYS A 31 0.39 4.02 -5.35
CA LYS A 31 1.10 3.04 -4.53
C LYS A 31 0.18 2.29 -3.57
N GLY A 32 0.76 1.53 -2.67
CA GLY A 32 0.06 0.90 -1.56
C GLY A 32 -0.66 -0.39 -1.93
N GLY A 33 -1.52 -0.88 -1.02
CA GLY A 33 -2.16 -2.19 -1.16
C GLY A 33 -3.09 -2.30 -2.37
N THR A 34 -3.76 -1.22 -2.75
CA THR A 34 -4.66 -1.23 -3.92
C THR A 34 -3.88 -1.23 -5.23
N ALA A 35 -2.71 -0.57 -5.28
CA ALA A 35 -1.80 -0.69 -6.42
C ALA A 35 -1.28 -2.12 -6.57
N LEU A 36 -0.90 -2.77 -5.46
CA LEU A 36 -0.51 -4.19 -5.46
C LEU A 36 -1.64 -5.10 -5.94
N MET A 37 -2.87 -4.86 -5.48
CA MET A 37 -4.04 -5.65 -5.88
C MET A 37 -4.39 -5.52 -7.37
N PHE A 38 -4.28 -4.30 -7.94
CA PHE A 38 -4.66 -4.06 -9.34
C PHE A 38 -3.58 -4.42 -10.35
N PHE A 39 -2.31 -4.33 -9.99
CA PHE A 39 -1.21 -4.41 -10.95
C PHE A 39 -0.19 -5.52 -10.70
N TYR A 40 -0.24 -6.16 -9.52
CA TYR A 40 0.76 -7.15 -9.10
C TYR A 40 0.13 -8.40 -8.47
N ASP A 41 -1.20 -8.58 -8.61
CA ASP A 41 -1.94 -9.77 -8.19
C ASP A 41 -1.88 -10.08 -6.68
N LEU A 42 -1.85 -9.05 -5.82
CA LEU A 42 -1.92 -9.24 -4.38
C LEU A 42 -3.20 -10.00 -4.00
N PRO A 43 -3.12 -11.21 -3.37
CA PRO A 43 -4.27 -12.08 -3.15
C PRO A 43 -5.08 -11.70 -1.89
N ARG A 44 -5.24 -10.41 -1.66
CA ARG A 44 -6.17 -9.84 -0.69
C ARG A 44 -6.80 -8.57 -1.24
N PHE A 45 -8.02 -8.28 -0.78
CA PHE A 45 -8.66 -7.02 -1.14
C PHE A 45 -8.00 -5.84 -0.42
N SER A 46 -7.93 -4.69 -1.07
CA SER A 46 -7.48 -3.43 -0.50
C SER A 46 -8.54 -2.35 -0.73
N VAL A 47 -8.68 -1.44 0.23
CA VAL A 47 -9.86 -0.55 0.33
C VAL A 47 -9.55 0.93 0.20
N ASP A 48 -8.28 1.31 0.18
CA ASP A 48 -7.84 2.70 0.18
C ASP A 48 -7.10 3.03 -1.12
N LEU A 49 -7.03 4.30 -1.50
CA LEU A 49 -6.19 4.80 -2.59
C LEU A 49 -5.04 5.60 -1.98
N ASP A 50 -3.83 5.13 -2.18
CA ASP A 50 -2.61 5.76 -1.66
C ASP A 50 -1.75 6.31 -2.80
N PHE A 51 -1.28 7.54 -2.66
CA PHE A 51 -0.44 8.21 -3.66
C PHE A 51 0.79 8.85 -3.02
N ASP A 52 1.85 9.02 -3.81
CA ASP A 52 2.89 10.01 -3.54
C ASP A 52 2.61 11.28 -4.33
N LEU A 53 2.82 12.43 -3.69
CA LEU A 53 2.88 13.72 -4.35
C LEU A 53 4.29 13.93 -4.90
N LEU A 54 4.41 13.98 -6.23
CA LEU A 54 5.69 14.03 -6.93
C LEU A 54 6.29 15.45 -6.99
N ASP A 55 5.49 16.46 -6.70
CA ASP A 55 5.89 17.86 -6.59
C ASP A 55 5.14 18.50 -5.42
N VAL A 56 5.86 18.79 -4.34
CA VAL A 56 5.26 19.30 -3.09
C VAL A 56 4.63 20.69 -3.25
N GLU A 57 5.06 21.48 -4.23
CA GLU A 57 4.50 22.80 -4.50
C GLU A 57 3.09 22.72 -5.13
N LYS A 58 2.71 21.55 -5.61
CA LYS A 58 1.39 21.29 -6.20
C LYS A 58 0.36 20.76 -5.20
N GLU A 59 0.68 20.70 -3.91
CA GLU A 59 -0.20 20.14 -2.88
C GLU A 59 -1.60 20.76 -2.92
N ASP A 60 -1.70 22.09 -2.96
CA ASP A 60 -2.98 22.79 -2.92
C ASP A 60 -3.82 22.55 -4.17
N SER A 61 -3.21 22.65 -5.36
CA SER A 61 -3.94 22.42 -6.62
C SER A 61 -4.37 20.98 -6.78
N VAL A 62 -3.51 20.03 -6.42
CA VAL A 62 -3.81 18.59 -6.41
C VAL A 62 -4.94 18.28 -5.43
N TYR A 63 -4.90 18.83 -4.21
CA TYR A 63 -5.94 18.64 -3.21
C TYR A 63 -7.30 19.16 -3.70
N GLU A 64 -7.38 20.39 -4.22
CA GLU A 64 -8.62 20.98 -4.70
C GLU A 64 -9.23 20.20 -5.89
N LYS A 65 -8.41 19.74 -6.83
CA LYS A 65 -8.87 18.91 -7.94
C LYS A 65 -9.36 17.55 -7.47
N LEU A 66 -8.59 16.88 -6.60
CA LEU A 66 -8.98 15.59 -6.05
C LEU A 66 -10.28 15.69 -5.26
N ARG A 67 -10.45 16.74 -4.45
CA ARG A 67 -11.68 17.01 -3.71
C ARG A 67 -12.91 17.15 -4.63
N LYS A 68 -12.76 17.84 -5.76
CA LYS A 68 -13.83 17.96 -6.78
C LYS A 68 -14.18 16.60 -7.41
N ILE A 69 -13.19 15.76 -7.66
CA ILE A 69 -13.41 14.40 -8.19
C ILE A 69 -14.16 13.56 -7.15
N VAL A 70 -13.69 13.54 -5.91
CA VAL A 70 -14.28 12.73 -4.82
C VAL A 70 -15.74 13.08 -4.57
N LEU A 71 -16.10 14.37 -4.62
CA LEU A 71 -17.49 14.85 -4.45
C LEU A 71 -18.48 14.36 -5.51
N LYS A 72 -18.01 13.91 -6.70
CA LYS A 72 -18.87 13.28 -7.71
C LYS A 72 -19.40 11.91 -7.26
N TYR A 73 -18.71 11.26 -6.33
CA TYR A 73 -18.97 9.88 -5.91
C TYR A 73 -19.70 9.74 -4.58
N GLY A 74 -19.84 10.85 -3.83
CA GLY A 74 -20.54 10.84 -2.57
C GLY A 74 -20.15 11.99 -1.66
N ARG A 75 -20.35 11.78 -0.35
CA ARG A 75 -20.08 12.79 0.67
C ARG A 75 -18.68 12.60 1.26
N ILE A 76 -17.93 13.69 1.42
CA ILE A 76 -16.70 13.69 2.20
C ILE A 76 -17.08 13.70 3.69
N PHE A 77 -16.66 12.66 4.41
CA PHE A 77 -16.89 12.50 5.85
C PHE A 77 -15.78 13.10 6.70
N ASP A 78 -14.56 13.09 6.17
CA ASP A 78 -13.40 13.64 6.83
C ASP A 78 -12.42 14.13 5.77
N GLU A 79 -11.81 15.27 6.01
CA GLU A 79 -10.77 15.82 5.16
C GLU A 79 -9.76 16.58 6.02
N ALA A 80 -8.47 16.42 5.72
CA ALA A 80 -7.40 17.10 6.44
C ALA A 80 -6.17 17.28 5.55
N LYS A 81 -5.51 18.41 5.68
CA LYS A 81 -4.13 18.59 5.23
C LYS A 81 -3.20 18.29 6.40
N LYS A 82 -2.71 17.05 6.47
CA LYS A 82 -1.83 16.60 7.55
C LYS A 82 -0.37 16.97 7.25
N PHE A 83 0.50 16.84 8.25
CA PHE A 83 1.93 17.08 8.09
C PHE A 83 2.55 16.26 6.92
N HIS A 84 2.14 15.02 6.77
CA HIS A 84 2.62 14.13 5.70
C HIS A 84 1.79 14.20 4.40
N GLY A 85 0.80 15.09 4.32
CA GLY A 85 0.01 15.33 3.12
C GLY A 85 -1.49 15.19 3.31
N PRO A 86 -2.27 15.49 2.26
CA PRO A 86 -3.72 15.48 2.30
C PRO A 86 -4.35 14.10 2.50
N LEU A 87 -5.50 14.12 3.18
CA LEU A 87 -6.38 12.98 3.38
C LEU A 87 -7.80 13.37 3.03
N LEU A 88 -8.51 12.51 2.29
CA LEU A 88 -9.95 12.59 2.05
C LEU A 88 -10.59 11.24 2.40
N VAL A 89 -11.74 11.29 3.07
CA VAL A 89 -12.53 10.10 3.44
C VAL A 89 -13.90 10.19 2.80
N LEU A 90 -14.15 9.39 1.78
CA LEU A 90 -15.39 9.33 1.03
C LEU A 90 -16.37 8.32 1.65
N GLY A 91 -17.63 8.71 1.80
CA GLY A 91 -18.76 7.82 2.00
C GLY A 91 -19.68 7.86 0.79
N TYR A 92 -19.87 6.70 0.15
CA TYR A 92 -20.66 6.53 -1.08
C TYR A 92 -22.00 5.81 -0.85
N GLY A 93 -22.37 5.53 0.41
CA GLY A 93 -23.62 4.91 0.79
C GLY A 93 -23.78 4.72 2.30
N THR A 94 -25.03 4.57 2.75
CA THR A 94 -25.33 4.32 4.16
C THR A 94 -24.94 2.89 4.54
N GLY A 95 -24.16 2.75 5.63
CA GLY A 95 -23.67 1.45 6.09
C GLY A 95 -22.51 0.86 5.29
N GLU A 96 -22.07 1.54 4.23
CA GLU A 96 -20.92 1.13 3.44
C GLU A 96 -19.59 1.50 4.12
N ARG A 97 -18.54 0.72 3.79
CA ARG A 97 -17.18 1.04 4.23
C ARG A 97 -16.71 2.34 3.57
N LYS A 98 -16.17 3.25 4.34
CA LYS A 98 -15.61 4.49 3.82
C LYS A 98 -14.35 4.19 2.99
N LEU A 99 -14.14 4.96 1.92
CA LEU A 99 -12.97 4.89 1.07
C LEU A 99 -12.03 6.04 1.44
N LYS A 100 -10.82 5.70 1.85
CA LYS A 100 -9.80 6.68 2.19
C LYS A 100 -8.91 6.93 0.98
N ILE A 101 -8.58 8.20 0.72
CA ILE A 101 -7.63 8.63 -0.29
C ILE A 101 -6.55 9.43 0.43
N GLU A 102 -5.32 8.93 0.38
CA GLU A 102 -4.19 9.55 1.07
C GLU A 102 -3.09 9.91 0.08
N ILE A 103 -2.60 11.15 0.19
CA ILE A 103 -1.46 11.63 -0.59
C ILE A 103 -0.30 11.87 0.36
N SER A 104 0.84 11.25 0.10
CA SER A 104 2.04 11.39 0.91
C SER A 104 3.00 12.38 0.26
N LYS A 105 3.49 13.35 1.04
CA LYS A 105 4.54 14.30 0.64
C LYS A 105 5.94 13.81 1.00
N ARG A 106 6.06 12.62 1.60
CA ARG A 106 7.37 12.07 1.95
C ARG A 106 8.13 11.71 0.69
N MET A 107 9.29 12.34 0.52
CA MET A 107 10.14 12.12 -0.66
C MET A 107 11.14 11.01 -0.37
N PHE A 108 11.06 9.95 -1.19
CA PHE A 108 12.08 8.92 -1.34
C PHE A 108 12.40 8.83 -2.82
N ASP A 109 13.53 8.29 -3.21
CA ASP A 109 13.88 8.12 -4.64
C ASP A 109 13.06 6.98 -5.28
N ASN A 110 11.73 7.12 -5.20
CA ASN A 110 10.78 6.16 -5.74
C ASN A 110 10.75 6.21 -7.26
N LYS A 111 10.70 5.05 -7.89
CA LYS A 111 10.54 4.90 -9.34
C LYS A 111 9.10 4.50 -9.69
N TYR A 112 8.61 5.01 -10.81
CA TYR A 112 7.26 4.76 -11.29
C TYR A 112 7.29 4.26 -12.72
N GLU A 113 6.26 3.50 -13.09
CA GLU A 113 6.04 3.02 -14.46
C GLU A 113 4.57 3.23 -14.85
N LEU A 114 4.30 3.35 -16.14
CA LEU A 114 2.94 3.44 -16.65
C LEU A 114 2.39 2.03 -16.87
N LYS A 115 1.28 1.72 -16.20
CA LYS A 115 0.54 0.45 -16.36
C LYS A 115 -0.89 0.72 -16.80
N ASN A 116 -1.43 -0.13 -17.66
CA ASN A 116 -2.81 -0.02 -18.13
C ASN A 116 -3.76 -0.71 -17.14
N LEU A 117 -4.87 -0.03 -16.79
CA LEU A 117 -5.97 -0.58 -16.01
C LEU A 117 -7.27 -0.31 -16.77
N PHE A 118 -7.94 -1.36 -17.26
CA PHE A 118 -9.22 -1.25 -17.98
C PHE A 118 -9.28 -0.14 -19.05
N GLY A 119 -8.18 0.06 -19.80
CA GLY A 119 -8.12 1.01 -20.90
C GLY A 119 -7.60 2.41 -20.56
N PHE A 120 -7.22 2.71 -19.31
CA PHE A 120 -6.53 3.95 -18.95
C PHE A 120 -5.16 3.67 -18.31
N ASN A 121 -4.22 4.60 -18.46
CA ASN A 121 -2.87 4.45 -17.94
C ASN A 121 -2.76 5.07 -16.54
N VAL A 122 -2.09 4.36 -15.65
CA VAL A 122 -1.83 4.74 -14.26
C VAL A 122 -0.33 4.79 -14.03
N LYS A 123 0.17 5.85 -13.41
CA LYS A 123 1.57 5.95 -12.96
C LYS A 123 1.70 5.21 -11.63
N VAL A 124 2.25 4.00 -11.67
CA VAL A 124 2.33 3.06 -10.54
C VAL A 124 3.77 2.98 -10.04
N MET A 125 3.95 2.97 -8.73
CA MET A 125 5.27 2.74 -8.12
C MET A 125 5.79 1.36 -8.52
N LYS A 126 7.09 1.25 -8.82
CA LYS A 126 7.72 -0.04 -9.13
C LYS A 126 7.60 -1.03 -7.97
N GLU A 127 7.48 -2.30 -8.32
CA GLU A 127 7.28 -3.38 -7.35
C GLU A 127 8.41 -3.45 -6.31
N SER A 128 9.66 -3.27 -6.73
CA SER A 128 10.85 -3.22 -5.86
C SER A 128 10.78 -2.15 -4.78
N ASP A 129 10.24 -0.97 -5.13
CA ASP A 129 10.11 0.15 -4.21
C ASP A 129 8.93 -0.04 -3.26
N MET A 130 7.81 -0.59 -3.77
CA MET A 130 6.69 -0.97 -2.90
C MET A 130 7.09 -2.04 -1.89
N PHE A 131 7.90 -3.01 -2.28
CA PHE A 131 8.45 -4.01 -1.36
C PHE A 131 9.31 -3.34 -0.27
N ALA A 132 10.23 -2.46 -0.63
CA ALA A 132 11.05 -1.72 0.33
C ALA A 132 10.17 -0.94 1.34
N HIS A 133 9.15 -0.24 0.85
CA HIS A 133 8.22 0.49 1.73
C HIS A 133 7.39 -0.42 2.63
N LYS A 134 7.00 -1.61 2.17
CA LYS A 134 6.26 -2.59 3.00
C LYS A 134 7.16 -3.20 4.06
N LEU A 135 8.40 -3.47 3.74
CA LEU A 135 9.38 -3.96 4.71
C LEU A 135 9.66 -2.90 5.80
N CYS A 136 9.82 -1.61 5.43
CA CYS A 136 9.91 -0.52 6.40
C CYS A 136 8.66 -0.42 7.27
N ALA A 137 7.46 -0.59 6.71
CA ALA A 137 6.20 -0.44 7.45
C ALA A 137 6.02 -1.45 8.59
N LEU A 138 6.75 -2.57 8.59
CA LEU A 138 6.77 -3.51 9.71
C LEU A 138 7.26 -2.85 11.01
N LEU A 139 8.16 -1.85 10.93
CA LEU A 139 8.79 -1.23 12.09
C LEU A 139 8.46 0.27 12.27
N ASP A 140 7.92 0.93 11.25
CA ASP A 140 7.62 2.37 11.26
C ASP A 140 6.41 2.76 12.13
N ARG A 141 5.60 1.79 12.51
CA ARG A 141 4.37 2.01 13.29
C ARG A 141 4.59 1.66 14.75
N SER A 142 3.71 2.16 15.59
CA SER A 142 3.70 1.81 17.03
C SER A 142 3.49 0.30 17.28
N SER A 143 2.90 -0.42 16.29
CA SER A 143 2.75 -1.87 16.32
C SER A 143 2.75 -2.43 14.89
N VAL A 144 3.29 -3.63 14.74
CA VAL A 144 3.24 -4.38 13.46
C VAL A 144 1.79 -4.65 13.07
N THR A 145 1.43 -4.39 11.82
CA THR A 145 0.08 -4.72 11.33
C THR A 145 0.08 -6.01 10.52
N ASN A 146 -0.96 -6.83 10.68
CA ASN A 146 -1.07 -8.10 9.97
C ASN A 146 -1.10 -7.93 8.43
N ARG A 147 -1.60 -6.79 7.95
CA ARG A 147 -1.56 -6.45 6.51
C ARG A 147 -0.14 -6.25 6.01
N ASP A 148 0.72 -5.61 6.80
CA ASP A 148 2.11 -5.39 6.39
C ASP A 148 2.91 -6.71 6.45
N ILE A 149 2.61 -7.63 7.39
CA ILE A 149 3.16 -8.99 7.40
C ILE A 149 2.77 -9.74 6.12
N PHE A 150 1.47 -9.73 5.78
CA PHE A 150 0.96 -10.40 4.58
C PHE A 150 1.57 -9.86 3.29
N ASP A 151 1.66 -8.53 3.17
CA ASP A 151 2.23 -7.88 1.99
C ASP A 151 3.74 -8.17 1.88
N THR A 152 4.46 -8.22 3.02
CA THR A 152 5.88 -8.60 3.05
C THR A 152 6.06 -10.06 2.62
N TRP A 153 5.27 -10.99 3.16
CA TRP A 153 5.27 -12.38 2.74
C TRP A 153 5.00 -12.52 1.23
N PHE A 154 4.04 -11.78 0.70
CA PHE A 154 3.70 -11.78 -0.71
C PHE A 154 4.91 -11.44 -1.61
N PHE A 155 5.67 -10.41 -1.30
CA PHE A 155 6.86 -10.05 -2.05
C PHE A 155 7.98 -11.09 -1.91
N LEU A 156 8.22 -11.58 -0.71
CA LEU A 156 9.24 -12.59 -0.44
C LEU A 156 8.94 -13.90 -1.19
N SER A 157 7.68 -14.36 -1.16
CA SER A 157 7.25 -15.61 -1.82
C SER A 157 7.39 -15.56 -3.35
N ARG A 158 7.39 -14.36 -3.93
CA ARG A 158 7.59 -14.12 -5.38
C ARG A 158 9.05 -13.83 -5.74
N GLN A 159 9.93 -13.82 -4.75
CA GLN A 159 11.34 -13.43 -4.94
C GLN A 159 11.47 -12.04 -5.60
N THR A 160 10.60 -11.11 -5.23
CA THR A 160 10.60 -9.75 -5.77
C THR A 160 11.93 -9.06 -5.45
N PRO A 161 12.58 -8.42 -6.42
CA PRO A 161 13.77 -7.61 -6.16
C PRO A 161 13.45 -6.45 -5.21
N LEU A 162 14.40 -6.11 -4.34
CA LEU A 162 14.24 -5.08 -3.31
C LEU A 162 15.09 -3.85 -3.61
N ASN A 163 14.51 -2.67 -3.49
CA ASN A 163 15.27 -1.42 -3.50
C ASN A 163 15.89 -1.15 -2.12
N LYS A 164 17.16 -1.58 -1.95
CA LYS A 164 17.93 -1.41 -0.71
C LYS A 164 18.06 0.05 -0.28
N THR A 165 18.27 0.96 -1.23
CA THR A 165 18.49 2.38 -0.97
C THR A 165 17.32 3.03 -0.24
N ILE A 166 16.07 2.66 -0.59
CA ILE A 166 14.88 3.17 0.11
C ILE A 166 14.88 2.74 1.58
N ILE A 167 15.25 1.49 1.88
CA ILE A 167 15.30 1.02 3.26
C ILE A 167 16.36 1.78 4.06
N GLU A 168 17.56 1.84 3.55
CA GLU A 168 18.69 2.48 4.24
C GLU A 168 18.46 3.99 4.46
N THR A 169 17.86 4.66 3.47
CA THR A 169 17.49 6.08 3.60
C THR A 169 16.37 6.30 4.61
N ARG A 170 15.31 5.46 4.55
CA ARG A 170 14.12 5.65 5.37
C ARG A 170 14.31 5.22 6.81
N MET A 171 15.06 4.14 7.04
CA MET A 171 15.25 3.54 8.37
C MET A 171 16.55 3.98 9.04
N SER A 172 17.46 4.63 8.30
CA SER A 172 18.77 5.08 8.76
C SER A 172 19.66 3.95 9.34
N VAL A 173 19.48 2.73 8.83
CA VAL A 173 20.28 1.54 9.18
C VAL A 173 20.57 0.73 7.92
N SER A 174 21.57 -0.18 7.97
CA SER A 174 21.81 -1.08 6.83
C SER A 174 20.65 -2.06 6.61
N LEU A 175 20.55 -2.59 5.39
CA LEU A 175 19.54 -3.60 5.06
C LEU A 175 19.60 -4.80 6.01
N GLU A 176 20.80 -5.28 6.33
CA GLU A 176 21.00 -6.45 7.20
C GLU A 176 20.45 -6.18 8.60
N VAL A 177 20.74 -5.01 9.18
CA VAL A 177 20.23 -4.60 10.49
C VAL A 177 18.72 -4.46 10.47
N HIS A 178 18.16 -3.90 9.38
CA HIS A 178 16.70 -3.76 9.25
C HIS A 178 16.01 -5.12 9.16
N LEU A 179 16.57 -6.09 8.40
CA LEU A 179 16.04 -7.44 8.30
C LEU A 179 16.08 -8.18 9.65
N ASP A 180 17.20 -8.05 10.41
CA ASP A 180 17.30 -8.63 11.75
C ASP A 180 16.25 -8.04 12.69
N ASN A 181 16.03 -6.73 12.65
CA ASN A 181 14.99 -6.07 13.45
C ASN A 181 13.58 -6.54 13.06
N CYS A 182 13.30 -6.72 11.76
CA CYS A 182 12.02 -7.27 11.29
C CYS A 182 11.79 -8.70 11.81
N ILE A 183 12.82 -9.58 11.70
CA ILE A 183 12.75 -10.96 12.21
C ILE A 183 12.44 -10.95 13.70
N ASN A 184 13.19 -10.19 14.49
CA ASN A 184 12.99 -10.11 15.95
C ASN A 184 11.60 -9.59 16.32
N ALA A 185 11.10 -8.57 15.60
CA ALA A 185 9.76 -8.03 15.83
C ALA A 185 8.66 -9.05 15.52
N LEU A 186 8.81 -9.83 14.46
CA LEU A 186 7.85 -10.86 14.07
C LEU A 186 7.89 -12.08 15.03
N ASP A 187 9.08 -12.51 15.48
CA ASP A 187 9.25 -13.59 16.44
C ASP A 187 8.57 -13.29 17.80
N ALA A 188 8.48 -12.01 18.16
CA ALA A 188 7.81 -11.57 19.40
C ALA A 188 6.28 -11.52 19.29
N LEU A 189 5.70 -11.72 18.09
CA LEU A 189 4.25 -11.60 17.89
C LEU A 189 3.47 -12.83 18.35
N ASN A 190 2.27 -12.57 18.90
CA ASN A 190 1.29 -13.61 19.17
C ASN A 190 0.43 -13.87 17.93
N SER A 191 0.48 -15.08 17.40
CA SER A 191 -0.27 -15.48 16.19
C SER A 191 -1.80 -15.52 16.37
N LYS A 192 -2.33 -15.41 17.60
CA LYS A 192 -3.77 -15.50 17.87
C LYS A 192 -4.59 -14.41 17.16
N THR A 193 -4.02 -13.24 16.94
CA THR A 193 -4.66 -12.07 16.35
C THR A 193 -4.26 -11.83 14.89
N ILE A 194 -3.58 -12.80 14.25
CA ILE A 194 -3.00 -12.65 12.91
C ILE A 194 -4.02 -12.32 11.79
N LEU A 195 -5.30 -12.58 12.01
CA LEU A 195 -6.39 -12.24 11.06
C LEU A 195 -7.00 -10.86 11.28
N ASP A 196 -6.67 -10.17 12.36
CA ASP A 196 -7.26 -8.86 12.66
C ASP A 196 -6.90 -7.85 11.56
N GLY A 197 -7.94 -7.21 11.00
CA GLY A 197 -7.80 -6.28 9.87
C GLY A 197 -7.55 -6.93 8.49
N LEU A 198 -7.40 -8.25 8.43
CA LEU A 198 -7.23 -9.03 7.19
C LEU A 198 -8.46 -9.88 6.84
N GLY A 199 -9.13 -10.46 7.85
CA GLY A 199 -10.07 -11.55 7.64
C GLY A 199 -11.24 -11.23 6.71
N GLU A 200 -11.76 -10.00 6.71
CA GLU A 200 -12.84 -9.57 5.81
C GLU A 200 -12.38 -9.30 4.35
N LEU A 201 -11.07 -9.25 4.13
CA LEU A 201 -10.44 -8.88 2.86
C LEU A 201 -9.93 -10.10 2.06
N MET A 202 -10.22 -11.32 2.53
CA MET A 202 -9.67 -12.56 2.00
C MET A 202 -10.73 -13.65 1.83
N ASN A 203 -10.49 -14.59 0.90
CA ASN A 203 -11.26 -15.82 0.77
C ASN A 203 -10.93 -16.83 1.89
N ALA A 204 -11.64 -17.94 1.96
CA ALA A 204 -11.50 -18.95 3.00
C ALA A 204 -10.12 -19.64 2.99
N GLU A 205 -9.58 -19.94 1.82
CA GLU A 205 -8.28 -20.59 1.63
C GLU A 205 -7.15 -19.70 2.14
N THR A 206 -7.13 -18.44 1.72
CA THR A 206 -6.14 -17.45 2.17
C THR A 206 -6.22 -17.23 3.69
N LYS A 207 -7.44 -17.20 4.27
CA LYS A 207 -7.62 -17.13 5.74
C LYS A 207 -6.99 -18.31 6.46
N GLN A 208 -7.16 -19.53 5.92
CA GLN A 208 -6.57 -20.72 6.51
C GLN A 208 -5.04 -20.65 6.48
N PHE A 209 -4.46 -20.25 5.35
CA PHE A 209 -3.02 -20.02 5.23
C PHE A 209 -2.53 -18.97 6.24
N VAL A 210 -3.20 -17.83 6.36
CA VAL A 210 -2.83 -16.75 7.30
C VAL A 210 -2.81 -17.27 8.74
N ARG A 211 -3.84 -18.04 9.14
CA ARG A 211 -3.91 -18.60 10.51
C ARG A 211 -2.79 -19.57 10.84
N THR A 212 -2.37 -20.39 9.88
CA THR A 212 -1.53 -21.56 10.17
C THR A 212 -0.08 -21.39 9.74
N LYS A 213 0.21 -20.53 8.76
CA LYS A 213 1.51 -20.52 8.11
C LYS A 213 2.14 -19.13 7.97
N LEU A 214 1.34 -18.05 7.81
CA LEU A 214 1.83 -16.74 7.41
C LEU A 214 3.03 -16.26 8.23
N LEU A 215 2.91 -16.26 9.56
CA LEU A 215 3.95 -15.72 10.43
C LEU A 215 5.24 -16.54 10.31
N PHE A 216 5.13 -17.86 10.40
CA PHE A 216 6.27 -18.78 10.30
C PHE A 216 6.95 -18.66 8.92
N GLU A 217 6.19 -18.68 7.82
CA GLU A 217 6.75 -18.55 6.48
C GLU A 217 7.41 -17.20 6.26
N THR A 218 6.79 -16.11 6.75
CA THR A 218 7.39 -14.77 6.61
C THR A 218 8.75 -14.69 7.31
N ILE A 219 8.84 -15.19 8.55
CA ILE A 219 10.09 -15.22 9.31
C ILE A 219 11.16 -16.07 8.58
N SER A 220 10.78 -17.29 8.16
CA SER A 220 11.69 -18.20 7.45
C SER A 220 12.23 -17.60 6.15
N GLN A 221 11.34 -16.93 5.39
CA GLN A 221 11.74 -16.26 4.14
C GLN A 221 12.59 -15.02 4.39
N LEU A 222 12.35 -14.24 5.44
CA LEU A 222 13.22 -13.12 5.83
C LEU A 222 14.61 -13.61 6.23
N GLN A 223 14.71 -14.71 6.99
CA GLN A 223 15.98 -15.33 7.36
C GLN A 223 16.76 -15.81 6.13
N PHE A 224 16.07 -16.39 5.14
CA PHE A 224 16.67 -16.78 3.87
C PHE A 224 17.10 -15.55 3.06
N TYR A 225 16.23 -14.56 2.92
CA TYR A 225 16.47 -13.34 2.17
C TYR A 225 17.63 -12.51 2.75
N ARG A 226 17.81 -12.52 4.07
CA ARG A 226 18.96 -11.89 4.73
C ARG A 226 20.30 -12.49 4.29
N LYS A 227 20.34 -13.79 3.99
CA LYS A 227 21.55 -14.46 3.52
C LYS A 227 21.77 -14.30 2.01
N PHE A 228 20.69 -14.22 1.25
CA PHE A 228 20.66 -14.21 -0.21
C PHE A 228 19.68 -13.13 -0.73
N PRO A 229 19.98 -11.83 -0.51
CA PRO A 229 19.08 -10.77 -0.93
C PRO A 229 19.03 -10.64 -2.46
N ILE A 230 17.84 -10.45 -3.01
CA ILE A 230 17.63 -10.14 -4.41
C ILE A 230 17.40 -8.64 -4.50
N LEU A 231 18.36 -7.90 -5.03
CA LEU A 231 18.32 -6.44 -5.10
C LEU A 231 17.92 -5.98 -6.50
N SER A 232 17.16 -4.87 -6.56
CA SER A 232 16.91 -4.15 -7.81
C SER A 232 18.14 -3.31 -8.18
N GLU A 233 18.33 -3.12 -9.47
CA GLU A 233 19.31 -2.18 -10.02
C GLU A 233 18.94 -0.71 -9.74
#